data_5eff82c911f4ec4fbbf7a6ff33ce357b
#
_entry.id   5eff82c911f4ec4fbbf7a6ff33ce357b
#
_cell.length_a   1.000
_cell.length_b   1.000
_cell.length_c   1.000
_cell.angle_alpha   90.00
_cell.angle_beta   90.00
_cell.angle_gamma   90.00
#
_symmetry.space_group_name_H-M   'P 1'
#
loop_
_entity.id
_entity.type
_entity.pdbx_description
1 polymer ?
#
loop_
_entity_poly.entity_id
_entity_poly.type
_entity_poly.pdbx_seq_one_letter_code
_entity_poly.pdbx_strand_id
1 'polypeptide(L)'
;MERLILIETSTALCSVALCEHGHIIAYRESDAMKAHASLTAAFVDEILKEKGLSLKDCDGVCVSMGPGSYTGLRVGVSTAKGLCFGAGLPLLAVGTLDTLVSQAFTQETLECSKSDGTKVMIPVGNFSHIVPMIDARRMEVYTGVFSRSTPWQGSGQDLGRPLQERQGTGFFQTTETEPLIVTPESFREHLAEGPVLFIGDGAGKCADVIKNENAFFLQCCPKASSMAVPATEAYRKKEFRDVAYFEPFYLKEFTATVSKKKLF
;
A
#
# COMPACT_ATOMS: atom_id res chain seq x y z
N MET A 1 -11.75 -5.69 -21.73
CA MET A 1 -10.30 -5.74 -21.43
C MET A 1 -10.11 -4.69 -20.34
N GLU A 2 -9.51 -5.01 -19.19
CA GLU A 2 -9.34 -4.01 -18.12
C GLU A 2 -7.85 -3.70 -17.95
N ARG A 3 -7.47 -2.50 -18.37
CA ARG A 3 -6.10 -2.00 -18.28
C ARG A 3 -6.07 -0.74 -17.43
N LEU A 4 -5.36 -0.81 -16.31
CA LEU A 4 -5.33 0.23 -15.30
C LEU A 4 -3.91 0.77 -15.09
N ILE A 5 -3.78 2.10 -15.01
CA ILE A 5 -2.58 2.76 -14.50
C ILE A 5 -2.70 2.83 -13.00
N LEU A 6 -1.67 2.38 -12.28
CA LEU A 6 -1.60 2.36 -10.82
C LEU A 6 -0.52 3.32 -10.35
N ILE A 7 -0.84 4.21 -9.41
CA ILE A 7 0.05 5.26 -8.91
C ILE A 7 0.15 5.17 -7.39
N GLU A 8 1.35 4.92 -6.86
CA GLU A 8 1.65 4.89 -5.43
C GLU A 8 2.72 5.93 -5.08
N THR A 9 2.35 6.89 -4.23
CA THR A 9 3.21 8.01 -3.83
C THR A 9 3.07 8.36 -2.35
N SER A 10 2.46 7.48 -1.56
CA SER A 10 2.11 7.75 -0.16
C SER A 10 3.30 7.75 0.81
N THR A 11 4.45 7.21 0.40
CA THR A 11 5.67 7.12 1.23
C THR A 11 6.89 7.72 0.52
N ALA A 12 8.10 7.38 0.94
CA ALA A 12 9.34 7.82 0.30
C ALA A 12 9.52 7.24 -1.11
N LEU A 13 8.93 6.06 -1.38
CA LEU A 13 8.97 5.42 -2.68
C LEU A 13 7.88 6.01 -3.61
N CYS A 14 8.28 6.45 -4.80
CA CYS A 14 7.36 6.77 -5.90
C CYS A 14 7.32 5.58 -6.84
N SER A 15 6.16 5.04 -7.12
CA SER A 15 6.03 3.95 -8.09
C SER A 15 4.79 4.07 -8.94
N VAL A 16 4.91 3.57 -10.19
CA VAL A 16 3.84 3.51 -11.17
C VAL A 16 3.84 2.14 -11.82
N ALA A 17 2.67 1.57 -12.05
CA ALA A 17 2.51 0.30 -12.73
C ALA A 17 1.41 0.38 -13.81
N LEU A 18 1.54 -0.45 -14.82
CA LEU A 18 0.49 -0.75 -15.78
C LEU A 18 0.00 -2.17 -15.50
N CYS A 19 -1.27 -2.28 -15.18
CA CYS A 19 -1.94 -3.54 -14.89
C CYS A 19 -2.90 -3.90 -16.02
N GLU A 20 -2.86 -5.14 -16.48
CA GLU A 20 -3.82 -5.68 -17.44
C GLU A 20 -4.42 -6.98 -16.88
N HIS A 21 -5.74 -7.03 -16.73
CA HIS A 21 -6.46 -8.17 -16.14
C HIS A 21 -5.93 -8.61 -14.75
N GLY A 22 -5.52 -7.66 -13.91
CA GLY A 22 -4.95 -7.94 -12.60
C GLY A 22 -3.45 -8.29 -12.61
N HIS A 23 -2.81 -8.37 -13.79
CA HIS A 23 -1.38 -8.65 -13.93
C HIS A 23 -0.58 -7.37 -14.22
N ILE A 24 0.55 -7.21 -13.56
CA ILE A 24 1.48 -6.12 -13.86
C ILE A 24 2.24 -6.43 -15.14
N ILE A 25 2.09 -5.57 -16.15
CA ILE A 25 2.76 -5.71 -17.46
C ILE A 25 3.91 -4.71 -17.65
N ALA A 26 3.94 -3.62 -16.87
CA ALA A 26 5.07 -2.69 -16.82
C ALA A 26 5.12 -2.02 -15.44
N TYR A 27 6.32 -1.63 -15.00
CA TYR A 27 6.55 -1.06 -13.67
C TYR A 27 7.75 -0.11 -13.66
N ARG A 28 7.63 0.99 -12.90
CA ARG A 28 8.74 1.91 -12.57
C ARG A 28 8.66 2.29 -11.10
N GLU A 29 9.82 2.41 -10.46
CA GLU A 29 9.93 2.93 -9.10
C GLU A 29 11.18 3.79 -8.91
N SER A 30 11.14 4.68 -7.93
CA SER A 30 12.28 5.48 -7.50
C SER A 30 12.12 5.90 -6.04
N ASP A 31 13.20 5.78 -5.28
CA ASP A 31 13.34 6.28 -3.91
C ASP A 31 14.07 7.63 -3.86
N ALA A 32 14.32 8.25 -5.01
CA ALA A 32 15.00 9.53 -5.11
C ALA A 32 14.24 10.63 -4.34
N MET A 33 14.91 11.27 -3.39
CA MET A 33 14.32 12.29 -2.52
C MET A 33 13.67 13.41 -3.33
N LYS A 34 12.42 13.77 -2.99
CA LYS A 34 11.63 14.87 -3.59
C LYS A 34 11.35 14.72 -5.09
N ALA A 35 11.52 13.54 -5.67
CA ALA A 35 11.35 13.32 -7.10
C ALA A 35 9.91 12.97 -7.52
N HIS A 36 9.00 12.74 -6.59
CA HIS A 36 7.61 12.33 -6.88
C HIS A 36 6.94 13.21 -7.93
N ALA A 37 7.00 14.53 -7.78
CA ALA A 37 6.32 15.46 -8.70
C ALA A 37 6.86 15.40 -10.12
N SER A 38 8.16 15.16 -10.31
CA SER A 38 8.79 15.07 -11.63
C SER A 38 8.69 13.67 -12.23
N LEU A 39 8.68 12.62 -11.40
CA LEU A 39 8.76 11.24 -11.87
C LEU A 39 7.40 10.59 -12.12
N THR A 40 6.35 10.93 -11.35
CA THR A 40 5.07 10.22 -11.46
C THR A 40 4.51 10.25 -12.87
N ALA A 41 4.39 11.43 -13.49
CA ALA A 41 3.89 11.56 -14.86
C ALA A 41 4.87 11.00 -15.90
N ALA A 42 6.19 11.15 -15.67
CA ALA A 42 7.23 10.61 -16.54
C ALA A 42 7.17 9.07 -16.58
N PHE A 43 7.01 8.42 -15.44
CA PHE A 43 6.87 6.97 -15.33
C PHE A 43 5.63 6.45 -16.06
N VAL A 44 4.50 7.18 -15.98
CA VAL A 44 3.30 6.84 -16.76
C VAL A 44 3.60 6.87 -18.27
N ASP A 45 4.25 7.92 -18.74
CA ASP A 45 4.63 8.04 -20.16
C ASP A 45 5.60 6.93 -20.58
N GLU A 46 6.62 6.64 -19.77
CA GLU A 46 7.60 5.59 -20.05
C GLU A 46 6.98 4.20 -20.16
N ILE A 47 6.12 3.79 -19.20
CA ILE A 47 5.50 2.45 -19.20
C ILE A 47 4.52 2.29 -20.37
N LEU A 48 3.80 3.35 -20.74
CA LEU A 48 2.92 3.33 -21.90
C LEU A 48 3.70 3.21 -23.20
N LYS A 49 4.77 4.00 -23.38
CA LYS A 49 5.65 3.93 -24.54
C LYS A 49 6.33 2.57 -24.68
N GLU A 50 6.81 1.99 -23.58
CA GLU A 50 7.39 0.65 -23.56
C GLU A 50 6.46 -0.41 -24.14
N LYS A 51 5.15 -0.27 -23.89
CA LYS A 51 4.12 -1.20 -24.37
C LYS A 51 3.49 -0.80 -25.70
N GLY A 52 3.93 0.32 -26.33
CA GLY A 52 3.34 0.83 -27.55
C GLY A 52 1.90 1.31 -27.37
N LEU A 53 1.56 1.76 -26.16
CA LEU A 53 0.23 2.19 -25.76
C LEU A 53 0.17 3.70 -25.55
N SER A 54 -1.03 4.23 -25.57
CA SER A 54 -1.38 5.58 -25.19
C SER A 54 -2.34 5.56 -23.99
N LEU A 55 -2.53 6.71 -23.35
CA LEU A 55 -3.47 6.82 -22.25
C LEU A 55 -4.91 6.43 -22.63
N LYS A 56 -5.29 6.60 -23.91
CA LYS A 56 -6.61 6.23 -24.44
C LYS A 56 -6.84 4.72 -24.54
N ASP A 57 -5.77 3.93 -24.46
CA ASP A 57 -5.83 2.48 -24.49
C ASP A 57 -6.00 1.89 -23.06
N CYS A 58 -6.11 2.76 -22.04
CA CYS A 58 -6.38 2.40 -20.67
C CYS A 58 -7.85 2.58 -20.32
N ASP A 59 -8.32 1.81 -19.34
CA ASP A 59 -9.71 1.81 -18.87
C ASP A 59 -9.90 2.59 -17.56
N GLY A 60 -8.81 3.00 -16.90
CA GLY A 60 -8.86 3.80 -15.67
C GLY A 60 -7.49 4.11 -15.08
N VAL A 61 -7.48 5.04 -14.12
CA VAL A 61 -6.31 5.35 -13.30
C VAL A 61 -6.66 5.12 -11.84
N CYS A 62 -5.87 4.32 -11.15
CA CYS A 62 -5.99 4.06 -9.72
C CYS A 62 -4.84 4.71 -8.97
N VAL A 63 -5.16 5.41 -7.89
CA VAL A 63 -4.18 6.08 -7.03
C VAL A 63 -4.31 5.61 -5.59
N SER A 64 -3.18 5.53 -4.88
CA SER A 64 -3.18 5.36 -3.43
C SER A 64 -3.78 6.61 -2.78
N MET A 65 -4.85 6.40 -1.99
CA MET A 65 -5.56 7.53 -1.37
C MET A 65 -5.03 7.89 0.02
N GLY A 66 -4.11 7.12 0.57
CA GLY A 66 -3.63 7.31 1.94
C GLY A 66 -4.11 6.20 2.90
N PRO A 67 -3.70 6.30 4.17
CA PRO A 67 -2.89 7.36 4.77
C PRO A 67 -1.43 7.37 4.30
N GLY A 68 -0.72 8.52 4.51
CA GLY A 68 0.68 8.63 4.12
C GLY A 68 1.21 10.05 4.11
N SER A 69 2.29 10.26 3.36
CA SER A 69 2.91 11.57 3.17
C SER A 69 1.95 12.57 2.54
N TYR A 70 1.66 13.66 3.23
CA TYR A 70 0.78 14.73 2.75
C TYR A 70 1.17 15.24 1.34
N THR A 71 2.46 15.51 1.14
CA THR A 71 2.96 15.98 -0.16
C THR A 71 2.88 14.88 -1.23
N GLY A 72 3.28 13.66 -0.87
CA GLY A 72 3.26 12.52 -1.78
C GLY A 72 1.83 12.22 -2.27
N LEU A 73 0.88 12.12 -1.37
CA LEU A 73 -0.54 11.89 -1.70
C LEU A 73 -1.10 12.97 -2.64
N ARG A 74 -0.76 14.25 -2.40
CA ARG A 74 -1.18 15.33 -3.29
C ARG A 74 -0.62 15.21 -4.69
N VAL A 75 0.65 14.84 -4.80
CA VAL A 75 1.29 14.62 -6.11
C VAL A 75 0.58 13.49 -6.85
N GLY A 76 0.41 12.34 -6.23
CA GLY A 76 -0.25 11.18 -6.83
C GLY A 76 -1.67 11.49 -7.28
N VAL A 77 -2.49 12.03 -6.36
CA VAL A 77 -3.90 12.36 -6.65
C VAL A 77 -4.02 13.43 -7.71
N SER A 78 -3.20 14.49 -7.69
CA SER A 78 -3.24 15.53 -8.72
C SER A 78 -2.84 14.98 -10.10
N THR A 79 -1.82 14.11 -10.14
CA THR A 79 -1.41 13.44 -11.40
C THR A 79 -2.53 12.54 -11.91
N ALA A 80 -3.11 11.69 -11.06
CA ALA A 80 -4.21 10.80 -11.44
C ALA A 80 -5.43 11.58 -11.97
N LYS A 81 -5.82 12.65 -11.26
CA LYS A 81 -6.92 13.54 -11.71
C LYS A 81 -6.63 14.18 -13.06
N GLY A 82 -5.41 14.67 -13.28
CA GLY A 82 -4.99 15.25 -14.57
C GLY A 82 -5.06 14.25 -15.70
N LEU A 83 -4.60 13.02 -15.49
CA LEU A 83 -4.67 11.93 -16.47
C LEU A 83 -6.13 11.54 -16.78
N CYS A 84 -6.96 11.36 -15.74
CA CYS A 84 -8.37 11.03 -15.89
C CYS A 84 -9.13 12.12 -16.65
N PHE A 85 -8.94 13.39 -16.27
CA PHE A 85 -9.59 14.52 -16.93
C PHE A 85 -9.17 14.64 -18.40
N GLY A 86 -7.85 14.52 -18.67
CA GLY A 86 -7.31 14.67 -20.03
C GLY A 86 -7.72 13.57 -21.00
N ALA A 87 -7.97 12.35 -20.52
CA ALA A 87 -8.32 11.21 -21.35
C ALA A 87 -9.78 10.74 -21.21
N GLY A 88 -10.55 11.35 -20.32
CA GLY A 88 -11.93 10.93 -20.04
C GLY A 88 -12.01 9.58 -19.32
N LEU A 89 -10.98 9.23 -18.53
CA LEU A 89 -10.90 7.96 -17.82
C LEU A 89 -11.50 8.05 -16.41
N PRO A 90 -12.09 6.95 -15.87
CA PRO A 90 -12.52 6.90 -14.50
C PRO A 90 -11.32 6.91 -13.54
N LEU A 91 -11.49 7.60 -12.40
CA LEU A 91 -10.57 7.61 -11.28
C LEU A 91 -10.97 6.54 -10.27
N LEU A 92 -9.99 5.77 -9.83
CA LEU A 92 -10.12 4.80 -8.75
C LEU A 92 -9.17 5.16 -7.60
N ALA A 93 -9.48 4.70 -6.41
CA ALA A 93 -8.63 4.93 -5.25
C ALA A 93 -8.59 3.69 -4.36
N VAL A 94 -7.38 3.33 -3.92
CA VAL A 94 -7.10 2.20 -3.03
C VAL A 94 -6.39 2.71 -1.78
N GLY A 95 -6.74 2.16 -0.62
CA GLY A 95 -6.07 2.49 0.63
C GLY A 95 -4.60 2.07 0.64
N THR A 96 -3.74 2.89 1.25
CA THR A 96 -2.31 2.53 1.38
C THR A 96 -2.14 1.28 2.25
N LEU A 97 -2.97 1.12 3.29
CA LEU A 97 -2.94 -0.07 4.14
C LEU A 97 -3.37 -1.32 3.37
N ASP A 98 -4.41 -1.23 2.53
CA ASP A 98 -4.84 -2.33 1.65
C ASP A 98 -3.75 -2.73 0.66
N THR A 99 -3.02 -1.74 0.12
CA THR A 99 -1.86 -1.97 -0.76
C THR A 99 -0.77 -2.77 -0.05
N LEU A 100 -0.44 -2.45 1.21
CA LEU A 100 0.54 -3.20 2.00
C LEU A 100 0.06 -4.62 2.34
N VAL A 101 -1.22 -4.78 2.68
CA VAL A 101 -1.79 -6.13 2.89
C VAL A 101 -1.71 -6.95 1.61
N SER A 102 -2.10 -6.38 0.46
CA SER A 102 -1.96 -7.03 -0.85
C SER A 102 -0.50 -7.38 -1.16
N GLN A 103 0.45 -6.50 -0.77
CA GLN A 103 1.89 -6.70 -0.97
C GLN A 103 2.43 -7.92 -0.21
N ALA A 104 1.92 -8.22 0.97
CA ALA A 104 2.30 -9.42 1.72
C ALA A 104 2.02 -10.72 0.93
N PHE A 105 1.03 -10.71 0.04
CA PHE A 105 0.63 -11.88 -0.76
C PHE A 105 1.30 -11.96 -2.14
N THR A 106 2.23 -11.07 -2.45
CA THR A 106 3.00 -11.15 -3.71
C THR A 106 3.98 -12.33 -3.73
N GLN A 107 4.28 -12.89 -2.57
CA GLN A 107 5.15 -14.05 -2.38
C GLN A 107 4.47 -15.07 -1.46
N GLU A 108 4.77 -16.34 -1.63
CA GLU A 108 4.26 -17.43 -0.76
C GLU A 108 4.91 -17.39 0.63
N THR A 109 6.18 -16.99 0.68
CA THR A 109 6.99 -16.96 1.90
C THR A 109 7.70 -15.60 1.99
N LEU A 110 7.68 -15.01 3.17
CA LEU A 110 8.27 -13.71 3.46
C LEU A 110 9.52 -13.86 4.33
N GLU A 111 10.57 -13.12 4.00
CA GLU A 111 11.70 -12.92 4.91
C GLU A 111 11.36 -11.79 5.89
N CYS A 112 11.09 -12.15 7.12
CA CYS A 112 10.73 -11.21 8.18
C CYS A 112 11.87 -11.12 9.22
N SER A 113 11.92 -9.98 9.91
CA SER A 113 12.77 -9.82 11.09
C SER A 113 11.97 -10.10 12.36
N LYS A 114 12.59 -10.69 13.35
CA LYS A 114 12.12 -10.71 14.74
C LYS A 114 12.56 -9.42 15.46
N SER A 115 12.01 -9.19 16.64
CA SER A 115 12.36 -8.04 17.49
C SER A 115 13.80 -8.05 18.04
N ASP A 116 14.51 -9.15 17.92
CA ASP A 116 15.95 -9.30 18.23
C ASP A 116 16.84 -9.15 16.99
N GLY A 117 16.25 -8.87 15.83
CA GLY A 117 16.95 -8.74 14.54
C GLY A 117 17.15 -10.07 13.78
N THR A 118 16.78 -11.21 14.37
CA THR A 118 16.86 -12.50 13.69
C THR A 118 15.98 -12.53 12.45
N LYS A 119 16.53 -12.99 11.32
CA LYS A 119 15.80 -13.17 10.07
C LYS A 119 15.17 -14.56 10.01
N VAL A 120 13.92 -14.62 9.62
CA VAL A 120 13.16 -15.87 9.48
C VAL A 120 12.34 -15.87 8.21
N MET A 121 12.26 -17.04 7.57
CA MET A 121 11.35 -17.26 6.45
C MET A 121 10.04 -17.82 6.98
N ILE A 122 8.93 -17.15 6.68
CA ILE A 122 7.61 -17.57 7.16
C ILE A 122 6.59 -17.53 6.01
N PRO A 123 5.84 -18.62 5.78
CA PRO A 123 4.74 -18.61 4.82
C PRO A 123 3.69 -17.55 5.19
N VAL A 124 3.23 -16.76 4.23
CA VAL A 124 2.22 -15.71 4.47
C VAL A 124 0.91 -16.29 5.03
N GLY A 125 0.61 -17.54 4.68
CA GLY A 125 -0.53 -18.28 5.21
C GLY A 125 -0.48 -18.58 6.71
N ASN A 126 0.66 -18.43 7.39
CA ASN A 126 0.79 -18.70 8.82
C ASN A 126 0.41 -17.51 9.71
N PHE A 127 0.27 -16.30 9.15
CA PHE A 127 -0.13 -15.15 9.94
C PHE A 127 -1.62 -15.20 10.30
N SER A 128 -1.94 -14.92 11.57
CA SER A 128 -3.31 -14.71 12.06
C SER A 128 -3.78 -13.29 11.74
N HIS A 129 -2.87 -12.33 11.87
CA HIS A 129 -3.13 -10.91 11.61
C HIS A 129 -2.03 -10.28 10.76
N ILE A 130 -2.42 -9.30 9.95
CA ILE A 130 -1.52 -8.41 9.24
C ILE A 130 -1.81 -6.99 9.72
N VAL A 131 -0.77 -6.29 10.14
CA VAL A 131 -0.82 -4.92 10.66
C VAL A 131 0.05 -4.04 9.78
N PRO A 132 -0.53 -3.42 8.74
CA PRO A 132 0.19 -2.46 7.93
C PRO A 132 0.52 -1.21 8.75
N MET A 133 1.74 -0.69 8.59
CA MET A 133 2.27 0.44 9.35
C MET A 133 2.91 1.47 8.43
N ILE A 134 2.27 2.62 8.26
CA ILE A 134 2.84 3.76 7.56
C ILE A 134 3.47 4.70 8.58
N ASP A 135 4.70 5.12 8.33
CA ASP A 135 5.43 6.01 9.25
C ASP A 135 4.77 7.39 9.38
N ALA A 136 4.28 7.70 10.59
CA ALA A 136 3.68 8.98 10.95
C ALA A 136 4.64 9.88 11.76
N ARG A 137 5.96 9.57 11.70
CA ARG A 137 7.07 10.18 12.45
C ARG A 137 7.08 9.81 13.94
N ARG A 138 8.27 9.97 14.58
CA ARG A 138 8.52 9.54 15.98
C ARG A 138 8.09 8.07 16.14
N MET A 139 7.48 7.71 17.27
CA MET A 139 6.95 6.36 17.51
C MET A 139 5.48 6.21 17.13
N GLU A 140 4.99 7.03 16.21
CA GLU A 140 3.63 6.98 15.71
C GLU A 140 3.57 6.38 14.30
N VAL A 141 2.54 5.59 14.04
CA VAL A 141 2.24 5.00 12.74
C VAL A 141 0.78 5.25 12.38
N TYR A 142 0.46 5.28 11.10
CA TYR A 142 -0.90 5.09 10.63
C TYR A 142 -1.09 3.59 10.41
N THR A 143 -2.11 3.02 11.03
CA THR A 143 -2.31 1.58 11.06
C THR A 143 -3.77 1.19 11.18
N GLY A 144 -4.05 -0.07 10.97
CA GLY A 144 -5.27 -0.79 11.23
C GLY A 144 -4.95 -2.27 11.26
N VAL A 145 -5.77 -3.09 11.90
CA VAL A 145 -5.56 -4.53 11.97
C VAL A 145 -6.40 -5.22 10.92
N PHE A 146 -5.77 -6.12 10.17
CA PHE A 146 -6.43 -7.02 9.23
C PHE A 146 -6.33 -8.43 9.77
N SER A 147 -7.49 -9.05 10.00
CA SER A 147 -7.58 -10.39 10.58
C SER A 147 -8.16 -11.36 9.55
N ARG A 148 -7.80 -12.62 9.68
CA ARG A 148 -8.36 -13.69 8.86
C ARG A 148 -9.78 -14.01 9.33
N SER A 149 -10.74 -14.13 8.41
CA SER A 149 -12.17 -14.34 8.73
C SER A 149 -12.51 -15.74 9.25
N THR A 150 -11.65 -16.74 9.02
CA THR A 150 -11.79 -18.12 9.52
C THR A 150 -10.43 -18.78 9.60
N PRO A 151 -10.23 -19.81 10.45
CA PRO A 151 -9.04 -20.66 10.36
C PRO A 151 -8.91 -21.14 8.91
N TRP A 152 -7.75 -20.99 8.33
CA TRP A 152 -7.43 -21.43 6.97
C TRP A 152 -7.81 -22.93 6.83
N GLN A 153 -8.91 -23.22 6.16
CA GLN A 153 -9.30 -24.58 5.77
C GLN A 153 -8.86 -24.91 4.34
N GLY A 154 -8.13 -23.99 3.70
CA GLY A 154 -7.56 -24.22 2.36
C GLY A 154 -6.47 -25.27 2.44
N SER A 155 -6.61 -26.33 1.67
CA SER A 155 -5.49 -27.20 1.34
C SER A 155 -4.39 -26.34 0.72
N GLY A 156 -3.10 -26.65 0.96
CA GLY A 156 -1.96 -25.92 0.40
C GLY A 156 -1.98 -25.70 -1.13
N GLN A 157 -3.00 -26.23 -1.82
CA GLN A 157 -3.29 -26.02 -3.24
C GLN A 157 -3.75 -24.61 -3.59
N ASP A 158 -4.33 -23.84 -2.64
CA ASP A 158 -4.72 -22.44 -2.90
C ASP A 158 -3.54 -21.47 -2.88
N LEU A 159 -2.43 -21.81 -2.20
CA LEU A 159 -1.21 -21.02 -2.21
C LEU A 159 -0.50 -21.08 -3.59
N GLY A 160 -0.69 -22.15 -4.34
CA GLY A 160 -0.15 -22.30 -5.71
C GLY A 160 -0.98 -21.64 -6.81
N ARG A 161 -2.17 -21.08 -6.49
CA ARG A 161 -2.95 -20.33 -7.48
C ARG A 161 -2.46 -18.89 -7.57
N PRO A 162 -2.39 -18.31 -8.78
CA PRO A 162 -2.15 -16.88 -8.97
C PRO A 162 -3.11 -16.07 -8.10
N LEU A 163 -2.65 -14.94 -7.52
CA LEU A 163 -3.45 -14.06 -6.66
C LEU A 163 -4.81 -13.68 -7.28
N GLN A 164 -4.89 -13.61 -8.63
CA GLN A 164 -6.08 -13.30 -9.40
C GLN A 164 -7.16 -14.39 -9.35
N GLU A 165 -6.79 -15.62 -9.01
CA GLU A 165 -7.72 -16.75 -8.84
C GLU A 165 -8.14 -16.93 -7.38
N ARG A 166 -7.50 -16.20 -6.46
CA ARG A 166 -7.88 -16.17 -5.05
C ARG A 166 -8.99 -15.14 -4.87
N GLN A 167 -10.05 -15.47 -4.17
CA GLN A 167 -11.07 -14.51 -3.77
C GLN A 167 -10.49 -13.61 -2.65
N GLY A 168 -9.69 -12.61 -3.04
CA GLY A 168 -9.00 -11.69 -2.13
C GLY A 168 -7.87 -12.33 -1.30
N THR A 169 -7.31 -11.57 -0.37
CA THR A 169 -6.25 -12.03 0.55
C THR A 169 -6.77 -12.98 1.64
N GLY A 170 -8.08 -13.05 1.84
CA GLY A 170 -8.70 -13.73 2.99
C GLY A 170 -8.52 -12.96 4.32
N PHE A 171 -7.98 -11.75 4.26
CA PHE A 171 -7.86 -10.84 5.40
C PHE A 171 -8.82 -9.67 5.23
N PHE A 172 -9.48 -9.29 6.32
CA PHE A 172 -10.43 -8.18 6.37
C PHE A 172 -10.01 -7.21 7.46
N GLN A 173 -10.15 -5.93 7.21
CA GLN A 173 -9.87 -4.91 8.21
C GLN A 173 -10.87 -5.04 9.36
N THR A 174 -10.36 -5.21 10.58
CA THR A 174 -11.15 -5.42 11.80
C THR A 174 -11.13 -4.23 12.74
N THR A 175 -10.17 -3.31 12.57
CA THR A 175 -10.14 -2.03 13.29
C THR A 175 -10.12 -0.87 12.30
N GLU A 176 -10.59 0.30 12.74
CA GLU A 176 -10.48 1.52 11.94
C GLU A 176 -9.03 1.89 11.66
N THR A 177 -8.81 2.60 10.55
CA THR A 177 -7.50 3.18 10.24
C THR A 177 -7.28 4.42 11.10
N GLU A 178 -6.25 4.41 11.94
CA GLU A 178 -5.97 5.48 12.90
C GLU A 178 -4.48 5.80 13.05
N PRO A 179 -4.12 6.99 13.55
CA PRO A 179 -2.78 7.27 14.04
C PRO A 179 -2.59 6.62 15.42
N LEU A 180 -1.57 5.77 15.57
CA LEU A 180 -1.28 5.06 16.82
C LEU A 180 0.14 5.36 17.28
N ILE A 181 0.30 5.81 18.53
CA ILE A 181 1.61 5.82 19.22
C ILE A 181 1.87 4.41 19.72
N VAL A 182 2.89 3.77 19.15
CA VAL A 182 3.21 2.37 19.48
C VAL A 182 3.89 2.27 20.82
N THR A 183 3.34 1.40 21.68
CA THR A 183 3.84 1.05 23.02
C THR A 183 4.12 -0.46 23.11
N PRO A 184 4.81 -0.94 24.14
CA PRO A 184 5.02 -2.38 24.37
C PRO A 184 3.73 -3.20 24.49
N GLU A 185 2.63 -2.57 24.89
CA GLU A 185 1.31 -3.18 25.04
C GLU A 185 0.47 -3.17 23.76
N SER A 186 0.90 -2.38 22.76
CA SER A 186 0.20 -2.30 21.48
C SER A 186 0.09 -3.69 20.84
N PHE A 187 -1.11 -4.00 20.34
CA PHE A 187 -1.44 -5.28 19.68
C PHE A 187 -1.32 -6.53 20.55
N ARG A 188 -1.28 -6.41 21.89
CA ARG A 188 -1.12 -7.53 22.82
C ARG A 188 -2.17 -8.63 22.61
N GLU A 189 -3.42 -8.26 22.39
CA GLU A 189 -4.51 -9.20 22.17
C GLU A 189 -4.28 -10.01 20.89
N HIS A 190 -3.97 -9.35 19.78
CA HIS A 190 -3.70 -9.99 18.50
C HIS A 190 -2.45 -10.89 18.54
N LEU A 191 -1.41 -10.47 19.26
CA LEU A 191 -0.19 -11.25 19.46
C LEU A 191 -0.44 -12.49 20.33
N ALA A 192 -1.44 -12.48 21.21
CA ALA A 192 -1.86 -13.65 22.00
C ALA A 192 -2.64 -14.67 21.16
N GLU A 193 -3.28 -14.24 20.08
CA GLU A 193 -4.03 -15.11 19.16
C GLU A 193 -3.14 -15.87 18.15
N GLY A 194 -1.91 -15.38 17.91
CA GLY A 194 -0.96 -16.04 17.01
C GLY A 194 0.01 -15.10 16.30
N PRO A 195 0.68 -15.59 15.25
CA PRO A 195 1.65 -14.81 14.49
C PRO A 195 1.04 -13.57 13.83
N VAL A 196 1.67 -12.41 14.04
CA VAL A 196 1.28 -11.09 13.51
C VAL A 196 2.39 -10.57 12.58
N LEU A 197 2.02 -10.23 11.35
CA LEU A 197 2.91 -9.53 10.42
C LEU A 197 2.73 -8.02 10.55
N PHE A 198 3.75 -7.33 11.00
CA PHE A 198 3.88 -5.87 10.93
C PHE A 198 4.60 -5.50 9.63
N ILE A 199 3.92 -4.85 8.69
CA ILE A 199 4.44 -4.57 7.35
C ILE A 199 4.31 -3.09 6.99
N GLY A 200 5.35 -2.51 6.44
CA GLY A 200 5.34 -1.14 5.95
C GLY A 200 6.60 -0.37 6.32
N ASP A 201 6.66 0.91 5.94
CA ASP A 201 7.81 1.77 6.22
C ASP A 201 7.89 2.21 7.69
N GLY A 202 6.81 2.03 8.46
CA GLY A 202 6.77 2.19 9.91
C GLY A 202 7.12 0.93 10.70
N ALA A 203 7.21 -0.25 10.08
CA ALA A 203 7.35 -1.52 10.80
C ALA A 203 8.70 -1.66 11.52
N GLY A 204 9.79 -1.23 10.89
CA GLY A 204 11.15 -1.41 11.43
C GLY A 204 11.35 -0.74 12.79
N LYS A 205 10.89 0.52 12.94
CA LYS A 205 11.01 1.24 14.22
C LYS A 205 10.17 0.61 15.34
N CYS A 206 9.09 -0.09 15.00
CA CYS A 206 8.21 -0.75 15.95
C CYS A 206 8.82 -2.05 16.51
N ALA A 207 9.76 -2.67 15.80
CA ALA A 207 10.47 -3.86 16.26
C ALA A 207 11.29 -3.62 17.55
N ASP A 208 11.70 -2.39 17.81
CA ASP A 208 12.41 -2.02 19.04
C ASP A 208 11.48 -1.95 20.26
N VAL A 209 10.19 -1.77 20.04
CA VAL A 209 9.17 -1.56 21.09
C VAL A 209 8.33 -2.81 21.31
N ILE A 210 7.85 -3.45 20.25
CA ILE A 210 7.02 -4.65 20.34
C ILE A 210 7.91 -5.88 20.48
N LYS A 211 8.05 -6.39 21.70
CA LYS A 211 8.87 -7.56 22.03
C LYS A 211 7.96 -8.76 22.31
N ASN A 212 7.71 -9.58 21.28
CA ASN A 212 6.88 -10.78 21.40
C ASN A 212 7.34 -11.84 20.39
N GLU A 213 7.24 -13.11 20.74
CA GLU A 213 7.64 -14.23 19.87
C GLU A 213 6.77 -14.36 18.62
N ASN A 214 5.51 -13.92 18.68
CA ASN A 214 4.57 -13.89 17.56
C ASN A 214 4.68 -12.62 16.69
N ALA A 215 5.59 -11.68 17.01
CA ALA A 215 5.79 -10.48 16.23
C ALA A 215 6.82 -10.69 15.11
N PHE A 216 6.42 -10.40 13.87
CA PHE A 216 7.24 -10.49 12.67
C PHE A 216 7.19 -9.17 11.92
N PHE A 217 8.33 -8.65 11.51
CA PHE A 217 8.45 -7.32 10.92
C PHE A 217 8.98 -7.39 9.50
N LEU A 218 8.29 -6.75 8.57
CA LEU A 218 8.70 -6.58 7.18
C LEU A 218 8.76 -5.09 6.84
N GLN A 219 9.97 -4.53 6.88
CA GLN A 219 10.23 -3.14 6.50
C GLN A 219 10.17 -3.00 4.98
N CYS A 220 9.19 -2.29 4.47
CA CYS A 220 9.04 -2.02 3.04
C CYS A 220 8.17 -0.78 2.81
N CYS A 221 8.27 -0.17 1.61
CA CYS A 221 7.29 0.82 1.16
C CYS A 221 6.16 0.13 0.38
N PRO A 222 4.93 0.67 0.39
CA PRO A 222 3.88 0.24 -0.52
C PRO A 222 4.30 0.49 -1.97
N LYS A 223 3.90 -0.42 -2.87
CA LYS A 223 4.26 -0.39 -4.30
C LYS A 223 3.03 -0.36 -5.19
N ALA A 224 3.09 0.39 -6.28
CA ALA A 224 2.02 0.41 -7.27
C ALA A 224 1.71 -0.98 -7.83
N SER A 225 2.73 -1.85 -7.97
CA SER A 225 2.52 -3.24 -8.39
C SER A 225 1.59 -4.04 -7.47
N SER A 226 1.56 -3.71 -6.19
CA SER A 226 0.72 -4.39 -5.19
C SER A 226 -0.73 -3.86 -5.16
N MET A 227 -1.01 -2.78 -5.91
CA MET A 227 -2.37 -2.27 -6.08
C MET A 227 -3.18 -3.07 -7.12
N ALA A 228 -2.57 -3.97 -7.89
CA ALA A 228 -3.22 -4.64 -9.02
C ALA A 228 -4.54 -5.32 -8.62
N VAL A 229 -4.54 -6.13 -7.57
CA VAL A 229 -5.74 -6.84 -7.10
C VAL A 229 -6.80 -5.87 -6.60
N PRO A 230 -6.55 -5.03 -5.59
CA PRO A 230 -7.57 -4.12 -5.07
C PRO A 230 -8.07 -3.10 -6.10
N ALA A 231 -7.21 -2.62 -7.02
CA ALA A 231 -7.64 -1.72 -8.10
C ALA A 231 -8.55 -2.41 -9.11
N THR A 232 -8.23 -3.65 -9.49
CA THR A 232 -9.04 -4.45 -10.40
C THR A 232 -10.41 -4.76 -9.80
N GLU A 233 -10.47 -5.10 -8.51
CA GLU A 233 -11.71 -5.31 -7.80
C GLU A 233 -12.56 -4.04 -7.74
N ALA A 234 -11.97 -2.90 -7.39
CA ALA A 234 -12.65 -1.60 -7.37
C ALA A 234 -13.20 -1.23 -8.77
N TYR A 235 -12.43 -1.50 -9.83
CA TYR A 235 -12.88 -1.27 -11.20
C TYR A 235 -14.09 -2.13 -11.56
N ARG A 236 -14.06 -3.43 -11.26
CA ARG A 236 -15.15 -4.38 -11.52
C ARG A 236 -16.43 -4.02 -10.76
N LYS A 237 -16.28 -3.53 -9.53
CA LYS A 237 -17.38 -3.03 -8.69
C LYS A 237 -17.84 -1.62 -9.09
N LYS A 238 -17.15 -0.96 -10.03
CA LYS A 238 -17.41 0.42 -10.47
C LYS A 238 -17.31 1.44 -9.32
N GLU A 239 -16.40 1.24 -8.41
CA GLU A 239 -16.13 2.14 -7.27
C GLU A 239 -15.34 3.38 -7.73
N PHE A 240 -15.89 4.08 -8.71
CA PHE A 240 -15.26 5.26 -9.31
C PHE A 240 -15.39 6.48 -8.38
N ARG A 241 -14.34 7.31 -8.40
CA ARG A 241 -14.28 8.56 -7.65
C ARG A 241 -14.57 9.74 -8.57
N ASP A 242 -15.18 10.77 -8.02
CA ASP A 242 -15.38 12.02 -8.73
C ASP A 242 -14.03 12.72 -8.96
N VAL A 243 -13.64 12.93 -10.20
CA VAL A 243 -12.36 13.53 -10.59
C VAL A 243 -12.23 14.96 -10.06
N ALA A 244 -13.32 15.73 -9.96
CA ALA A 244 -13.28 17.12 -9.49
C ALA A 244 -13.14 17.20 -7.97
N TYR A 245 -13.87 16.37 -7.21
CA TYR A 245 -14.01 16.51 -5.76
C TYR A 245 -13.22 15.50 -4.94
N PHE A 246 -12.64 14.46 -5.56
CA PHE A 246 -11.86 13.47 -4.81
C PHE A 246 -10.66 14.13 -4.12
N GLU A 247 -10.47 13.81 -2.85
CA GLU A 247 -9.34 14.24 -2.02
C GLU A 247 -8.67 13.03 -1.35
N PRO A 248 -7.37 13.11 -1.06
CA PRO A 248 -6.69 12.09 -0.28
C PRO A 248 -7.27 11.95 1.13
N PHE A 249 -7.14 10.76 1.69
CA PHE A 249 -7.53 10.48 3.07
C PHE A 249 -6.44 10.99 4.03
N TYR A 250 -6.68 12.16 4.60
CA TYR A 250 -5.79 12.78 5.59
C TYR A 250 -6.24 12.42 7.00
N LEU A 251 -5.46 11.59 7.72
CA LEU A 251 -5.72 11.26 9.14
C LEU A 251 -5.32 12.37 10.11
N LYS A 252 -4.47 13.29 9.66
CA LYS A 252 -4.04 14.45 10.46
C LYS A 252 -4.13 15.73 9.63
N GLU A 253 -4.55 16.79 10.28
CA GLU A 253 -4.45 18.12 9.69
C GLU A 253 -2.98 18.51 9.45
N PHE A 254 -2.74 19.25 8.39
CA PHE A 254 -1.42 19.77 8.08
C PHE A 254 -0.98 20.78 9.13
N THR A 255 0.01 20.39 9.96
CA THR A 255 0.65 21.32 10.88
C THR A 255 1.92 21.89 10.21
N ALA A 256 1.86 23.14 9.76
CA ALA A 256 3.01 23.83 9.20
C ALA A 256 4.11 23.97 10.25
N THR A 257 5.30 23.45 9.95
CA THR A 257 6.48 23.70 10.80
C THR A 257 6.95 25.11 10.56
N VAL A 258 6.79 25.99 11.53
CA VAL A 258 7.34 27.34 11.48
C VAL A 258 8.86 27.23 11.48
N SER A 259 9.51 27.72 10.42
CA SER A 259 10.96 27.75 10.34
C SER A 259 11.53 28.61 11.46
N LYS A 260 12.38 28.02 12.32
CA LYS A 260 13.12 28.76 13.37
C LYS A 260 14.32 29.52 12.82
N LYS A 261 14.60 29.46 11.52
CA LYS A 261 15.63 30.30 10.91
C LYS A 261 15.12 31.74 10.87
N LYS A 262 15.68 32.61 11.72
CA LYS A 262 15.58 34.05 11.52
C LYS A 262 16.23 34.37 10.19
N LEU A 263 15.51 35.07 9.33
CA LEU A 263 15.93 35.49 7.99
C LEU A 263 16.86 36.72 8.02
N PHE A 264 17.38 37.11 9.20
CA PHE A 264 18.38 38.13 9.34
C PHE A 264 19.11 37.96 10.69
#